data_f90922aa4eac02db26fce08d9adf0765
#
_entry.id   f90922aa4eac02db26fce08d9adf0765
#
_cell.length_a   1.000
_cell.length_b   1.000
_cell.length_c   1.000
_cell.angle_alpha   90.00
_cell.angle_beta   90.00
_cell.angle_gamma   90.00
#
_symmetry.space_group_name_H-M   'P 1'
#
loop_
_entity.id
_entity.type
_entity.pdbx_description
1 polymer ?
#
loop_
_entity_poly.entity_id
_entity_poly.type
_entity_poly.pdbx_seq_one_letter_code
_entity_poly.pdbx_strand_id
1 'polypeptide(L)'
;MNGGYEICAGEQMDDPVVADHFGKMWRHSPVPESALVDDWFDRTMAFIADARAAGTFLTYLARSHDEIIGSLAAQQFAGLYPDVIRHEYRRYAYVWGVFVCPAHRRQGIASALMRRSLDDMRPLGCSRVLLHASVMGSPVYEGLGFNATNELKLDLVA
;
A
#
# COMPACT_ATOMS: atom_id res chain seq x y z
N MET A 1 12.21 -13.52 -18.09
CA MET A 1 11.98 -12.32 -18.92
C MET A 1 11.05 -11.43 -18.12
N ASN A 2 11.56 -10.32 -17.59
CA ASN A 2 10.71 -9.33 -16.93
C ASN A 2 9.82 -8.72 -18.01
N GLY A 3 8.50 -8.92 -17.89
CA GLY A 3 7.54 -8.42 -18.88
C GLY A 3 7.50 -6.89 -18.88
N GLY A 4 8.37 -6.25 -19.65
CA GLY A 4 8.25 -4.85 -20.09
C GLY A 4 8.01 -3.76 -19.05
N TYR A 5 8.27 -3.98 -17.75
CA TYR A 5 8.14 -2.98 -16.69
C TYR A 5 9.31 -3.01 -15.71
N GLU A 6 9.53 -1.89 -15.04
CA GLU A 6 10.52 -1.69 -13.99
C GLU A 6 9.82 -1.30 -12.67
N ILE A 7 10.38 -1.78 -11.53
CA ILE A 7 9.95 -1.37 -10.19
C ILE A 7 10.96 -0.38 -9.62
N CYS A 8 10.51 0.81 -9.30
CA CYS A 8 11.33 1.86 -8.67
C CYS A 8 10.66 2.43 -7.42
N ALA A 9 11.44 3.09 -6.57
CA ALA A 9 10.90 3.92 -5.50
C ALA A 9 10.21 5.14 -6.12
N GLY A 10 9.08 5.56 -5.53
CA GLY A 10 8.35 6.74 -5.96
C GLY A 10 8.89 8.00 -5.26
N GLU A 11 8.96 9.08 -6.03
CA GLU A 11 9.35 10.40 -5.57
C GLU A 11 8.12 11.28 -5.27
N GLN A 12 8.33 12.46 -4.69
CA GLN A 12 7.24 13.38 -4.35
C GLN A 12 6.42 13.81 -5.59
N MET A 13 7.06 13.93 -6.74
CA MET A 13 6.38 14.25 -7.98
C MET A 13 5.39 13.18 -8.46
N ASP A 14 5.51 11.97 -7.95
CA ASP A 14 4.64 10.83 -8.27
C ASP A 14 3.41 10.75 -7.36
N ASP A 15 3.38 11.51 -6.26
CA ASP A 15 2.30 11.44 -5.25
C ASP A 15 0.89 11.65 -5.83
N PRO A 16 0.66 12.55 -6.82
CA PRO A 16 -0.65 12.68 -7.43
C PRO A 16 -1.14 11.39 -8.12
N VAL A 17 -0.22 10.62 -8.74
CA VAL A 17 -0.58 9.33 -9.36
C VAL A 17 -0.88 8.28 -8.29
N VAL A 18 -0.12 8.27 -7.20
CA VAL A 18 -0.38 7.37 -6.06
C VAL A 18 -1.73 7.66 -5.42
N ALA A 19 -2.07 8.94 -5.25
CA ALA A 19 -3.37 9.37 -4.72
C ALA A 19 -4.53 8.97 -5.65
N ASP A 20 -4.38 9.15 -6.97
CA ASP A 20 -5.37 8.73 -7.96
C ASP A 20 -5.55 7.20 -7.97
N HIS A 21 -4.47 6.44 -7.89
CA HIS A 21 -4.52 4.98 -7.77
C HIS A 21 -5.25 4.52 -6.51
N PHE A 22 -5.06 5.22 -5.40
CA PHE A 22 -5.78 4.94 -4.15
C PHE A 22 -7.29 5.17 -4.31
N GLY A 23 -7.70 6.27 -4.92
CA GLY A 23 -9.11 6.52 -5.24
C GLY A 23 -9.71 5.48 -6.18
N LYS A 24 -8.97 5.07 -7.21
CA LYS A 24 -9.36 3.98 -8.12
C LYS A 24 -9.51 2.65 -7.40
N MET A 25 -8.63 2.36 -6.43
CA MET A 25 -8.71 1.16 -5.60
C MET A 25 -10.02 1.12 -4.81
N TRP A 26 -10.43 2.24 -4.19
CA TRP A 26 -11.67 2.34 -3.44
C TRP A 26 -12.91 2.15 -4.30
N ARG A 27 -12.93 2.68 -5.54
CA ARG A 27 -14.02 2.47 -6.50
C ARG A 27 -14.19 1.01 -6.94
N HIS A 28 -13.17 0.17 -6.76
CA HIS A 28 -13.23 -1.28 -7.01
C HIS A 28 -13.50 -2.09 -5.72
N SER A 29 -13.67 -1.43 -4.59
CA SER A 29 -14.02 -2.07 -3.32
C SER A 29 -15.55 -2.25 -3.21
N PRO A 30 -16.05 -3.11 -2.30
CA PRO A 30 -17.49 -3.23 -2.06
C PRO A 30 -18.12 -2.00 -1.39
N VAL A 31 -17.33 -0.98 -1.05
CA VAL A 31 -17.82 0.28 -0.51
C VAL A 31 -18.48 1.08 -1.64
N PRO A 32 -19.72 1.61 -1.47
CA PRO A 32 -20.38 2.39 -2.50
C PRO A 32 -19.60 3.67 -2.80
N GLU A 33 -19.59 4.11 -4.07
CA GLU A 33 -18.87 5.32 -4.48
C GLU A 33 -19.32 6.56 -3.70
N SER A 34 -20.60 6.61 -3.32
CA SER A 34 -21.18 7.68 -2.48
C SER A 34 -20.60 7.72 -1.04
N ALA A 35 -19.84 6.73 -0.62
CA ALA A 35 -19.13 6.76 0.66
C ALA A 35 -17.79 7.50 0.60
N LEU A 36 -17.27 7.78 -0.59
CA LEU A 36 -16.11 8.63 -0.76
C LEU A 36 -16.52 10.10 -0.57
N VAL A 37 -15.75 10.82 0.24
CA VAL A 37 -15.94 12.27 0.39
C VAL A 37 -15.54 13.00 -0.89
N ASP A 38 -16.16 14.16 -1.18
CA ASP A 38 -15.93 14.89 -2.43
C ASP A 38 -14.45 15.32 -2.58
N ASP A 39 -13.80 15.66 -1.47
CA ASP A 39 -12.41 16.10 -1.41
C ASP A 39 -11.41 14.95 -1.14
N TRP A 40 -11.77 13.71 -1.47
CA TRP A 40 -10.95 12.52 -1.23
C TRP A 40 -9.51 12.63 -1.77
N PHE A 41 -9.34 13.26 -2.92
CA PHE A 41 -8.01 13.42 -3.53
C PHE A 41 -7.13 14.35 -2.70
N ASP A 42 -7.64 15.52 -2.32
CA ASP A 42 -6.90 16.50 -1.50
C ASP A 42 -6.57 15.91 -0.12
N ARG A 43 -7.49 15.17 0.48
CA ARG A 43 -7.22 14.45 1.74
C ARG A 43 -6.13 13.39 1.58
N THR A 44 -6.14 12.66 0.49
CA THR A 44 -5.11 11.66 0.22
C THR A 44 -3.75 12.33 0.03
N MET A 45 -3.70 13.43 -0.73
CA MET A 45 -2.48 14.20 -0.92
C MET A 45 -1.94 14.79 0.40
N ALA A 46 -2.82 15.34 1.23
CA ALA A 46 -2.44 15.84 2.56
C ALA A 46 -1.88 14.71 3.45
N PHE A 47 -2.52 13.54 3.47
CA PHE A 47 -2.05 12.37 4.20
C PHE A 47 -0.65 11.91 3.74
N ILE A 48 -0.40 11.89 2.43
CA ILE A 48 0.92 11.55 1.86
C ILE A 48 1.96 12.60 2.27
N ALA A 49 1.61 13.89 2.18
CA ALA A 49 2.52 14.98 2.54
C ALA A 49 2.93 14.92 4.02
N ASP A 50 1.98 14.67 4.93
CA ASP A 50 2.24 14.51 6.35
C ASP A 50 3.14 13.30 6.63
N ALA A 51 2.88 12.17 5.98
CA ALA A 51 3.69 10.96 6.12
C ALA A 51 5.12 11.14 5.56
N ARG A 52 5.30 11.91 4.48
CA ARG A 52 6.63 12.28 3.96
C ARG A 52 7.35 13.21 4.92
N ALA A 53 6.68 14.23 5.44
CA ALA A 53 7.25 15.15 6.43
C ALA A 53 7.70 14.43 7.70
N ALA A 54 6.96 13.40 8.12
CA ALA A 54 7.33 12.54 9.25
C ALA A 54 8.43 11.50 8.90
N GLY A 55 8.84 11.38 7.64
CA GLY A 55 9.83 10.41 7.20
C GLY A 55 9.35 8.95 7.27
N THR A 56 8.03 8.73 7.26
CA THR A 56 7.44 7.39 7.43
C THR A 56 6.87 6.80 6.14
N PHE A 57 6.69 7.62 5.10
CA PHE A 57 6.07 7.19 3.84
C PHE A 57 7.03 6.40 2.97
N LEU A 58 6.52 5.30 2.43
CA LEU A 58 7.21 4.42 1.48
C LEU A 58 6.29 4.23 0.27
N THR A 59 6.80 4.49 -0.91
CA THR A 59 6.03 4.25 -2.14
C THR A 59 6.90 3.66 -3.24
N TYR A 60 6.30 2.79 -4.02
CA TYR A 60 6.93 2.07 -5.13
C TYR A 60 6.03 2.10 -6.34
N LEU A 61 6.63 2.19 -7.51
CA LEU A 61 5.94 2.32 -8.78
C LEU A 61 6.38 1.21 -9.73
N ALA A 62 5.43 0.70 -10.49
CA ALA A 62 5.70 -0.09 -11.67
C ALA A 62 5.59 0.83 -12.89
N ARG A 63 6.69 1.04 -13.59
CA ARG A 63 6.76 1.86 -14.81
C ARG A 63 6.93 0.98 -16.03
N SER A 64 6.17 1.28 -17.08
CA SER A 64 6.35 0.69 -18.40
C SER A 64 6.47 1.83 -19.40
N HIS A 65 7.62 1.99 -20.01
CA HIS A 65 7.96 3.18 -20.82
C HIS A 65 7.76 4.45 -19.97
N ASP A 66 6.94 5.38 -20.41
CA ASP A 66 6.66 6.65 -19.72
C ASP A 66 5.40 6.58 -18.82
N GLU A 67 4.78 5.41 -18.68
CA GLU A 67 3.53 5.22 -17.94
C GLU A 67 3.75 4.53 -16.59
N ILE A 68 3.08 5.03 -15.55
CA ILE A 68 2.96 4.35 -14.25
C ILE A 68 1.77 3.40 -14.31
N ILE A 69 2.05 2.10 -14.39
CA ILE A 69 1.05 1.05 -14.56
C ILE A 69 0.64 0.37 -13.25
N GLY A 70 1.28 0.74 -12.14
CA GLY A 70 0.93 0.27 -10.82
C GLY A 70 1.67 1.02 -9.74
N SER A 71 1.14 1.00 -8.53
CA SER A 71 1.76 1.63 -7.35
C SER A 71 1.51 0.83 -6.09
N LEU A 72 2.40 1.02 -5.12
CA LEU A 72 2.27 0.56 -3.74
C LEU A 72 2.55 1.75 -2.83
N ALA A 73 1.70 1.96 -1.84
CA ALA A 73 1.88 2.94 -0.79
C ALA A 73 1.84 2.26 0.59
N ALA A 74 2.82 2.58 1.42
CA ALA A 74 2.96 2.07 2.77
C ALA A 74 3.47 3.16 3.71
N GLN A 75 3.28 2.94 5.00
CA GLN A 75 3.74 3.84 6.04
C GLN A 75 4.25 3.05 7.24
N GLN A 76 5.37 3.49 7.80
CA GLN A 76 5.78 3.02 9.13
C GLN A 76 4.84 3.63 10.18
N PHE A 77 4.40 2.83 11.15
CA PHE A 77 3.54 3.29 12.22
C PHE A 77 3.76 2.49 13.51
N ALA A 78 3.50 3.13 14.65
CA ALA A 78 3.67 2.50 15.97
C ALA A 78 2.53 1.56 16.37
N GLY A 79 1.44 1.53 15.61
CA GLY A 79 0.21 0.79 15.90
C GLY A 79 -0.80 1.63 16.67
N LEU A 80 -1.94 1.02 17.03
CA LEU A 80 -3.07 1.69 17.69
C LEU A 80 -2.94 1.73 19.23
N TYR A 81 -1.86 1.20 19.79
CA TYR A 81 -1.62 1.15 21.22
C TYR A 81 -0.52 2.14 21.63
N PRO A 82 -0.43 2.54 22.92
CA PRO A 82 0.71 3.27 23.42
C PRO A 82 2.03 2.57 23.08
N ASP A 83 3.05 3.34 22.67
CA ASP A 83 4.35 2.82 22.29
C ASP A 83 5.18 2.46 23.53
N VAL A 84 4.87 1.30 24.12
CA VAL A 84 5.50 0.77 25.35
C VAL A 84 6.39 -0.44 25.06
N ILE A 85 6.46 -0.87 23.79
CA ILE A 85 7.26 -2.02 23.36
C ILE A 85 8.47 -1.52 22.58
N ARG A 86 9.65 -2.03 22.90
CA ARG A 86 10.89 -1.68 22.22
C ARG A 86 10.78 -1.87 20.70
N HIS A 87 11.37 -0.95 19.95
CA HIS A 87 11.26 -0.88 18.48
C HIS A 87 11.69 -2.17 17.78
N GLU A 88 12.70 -2.89 18.29
CA GLU A 88 13.12 -4.16 17.69
C GLU A 88 12.04 -5.23 17.70
N TYR A 89 11.03 -5.11 18.57
CA TYR A 89 9.87 -6.01 18.65
C TYR A 89 8.62 -5.44 17.97
N ARG A 90 8.51 -4.12 17.83
CA ARG A 90 7.30 -3.44 17.37
C ARG A 90 7.61 -2.20 16.52
N ARG A 91 8.21 -2.42 15.36
CA ARG A 91 8.27 -1.42 14.30
C ARG A 91 7.48 -1.96 13.12
N TYR A 92 6.27 -1.47 12.97
CA TYR A 92 5.37 -1.96 11.94
C TYR A 92 5.42 -1.07 10.69
N ALA A 93 5.20 -1.68 9.53
CA ALA A 93 4.79 -0.99 8.32
C ALA A 93 3.38 -1.43 7.96
N TYR A 94 2.57 -0.51 7.48
CA TYR A 94 1.23 -0.76 7.00
C TYR A 94 1.15 -0.43 5.52
N VAL A 95 0.82 -1.42 4.70
CA VAL A 95 0.56 -1.23 3.28
C VAL A 95 -0.91 -0.89 3.11
N TRP A 96 -1.20 0.37 2.73
CA TRP A 96 -2.57 0.86 2.63
C TRP A 96 -3.06 1.05 1.19
N GLY A 97 -2.19 0.90 0.20
CA GLY A 97 -2.56 0.96 -1.21
C GLY A 97 -1.68 0.06 -2.08
N VAL A 98 -2.29 -0.88 -2.79
CA VAL A 98 -1.64 -1.62 -3.88
C VAL A 98 -2.59 -1.60 -5.05
N PHE A 99 -2.18 -0.96 -6.14
CA PHE A 99 -2.98 -0.84 -7.35
C PHE A 99 -2.18 -1.26 -8.58
N VAL A 100 -2.84 -1.95 -9.48
CA VAL A 100 -2.32 -2.25 -10.83
C VAL A 100 -3.39 -1.90 -11.84
N CYS A 101 -3.03 -1.11 -12.84
CA CYS A 101 -3.92 -0.73 -13.92
C CYS A 101 -4.57 -1.97 -14.56
N PRO A 102 -5.88 -1.97 -14.81
CA PRO A 102 -6.61 -3.16 -15.27
C PRO A 102 -5.96 -3.87 -16.45
N ALA A 103 -5.47 -3.13 -17.45
CA ALA A 103 -4.82 -3.67 -18.63
C ALA A 103 -3.50 -4.42 -18.35
N HIS A 104 -2.89 -4.21 -17.18
CA HIS A 104 -1.60 -4.78 -16.77
C HIS A 104 -1.71 -5.80 -15.63
N ARG A 105 -2.93 -6.18 -15.25
CA ARG A 105 -3.16 -7.19 -14.20
C ARG A 105 -2.72 -8.58 -14.65
N ARG A 106 -2.52 -9.48 -13.69
CA ARG A 106 -2.12 -10.89 -13.91
C ARG A 106 -0.73 -11.06 -14.52
N GLN A 107 0.12 -10.04 -14.46
CA GLN A 107 1.50 -10.05 -14.96
C GLN A 107 2.54 -10.05 -13.83
N GLY A 108 2.12 -10.32 -12.59
CA GLY A 108 3.02 -10.39 -11.42
C GLY A 108 3.44 -9.03 -10.84
N ILE A 109 2.90 -7.91 -11.34
CA ILE A 109 3.29 -6.55 -10.93
C ILE A 109 3.04 -6.31 -9.44
N ALA A 110 1.87 -6.70 -8.90
CA ALA A 110 1.58 -6.54 -7.48
C ALA A 110 2.59 -7.31 -6.60
N SER A 111 2.94 -8.54 -6.99
CA SER A 111 3.96 -9.33 -6.30
C SER A 111 5.34 -8.68 -6.37
N ALA A 112 5.71 -8.08 -7.51
CA ALA A 112 6.99 -7.41 -7.69
C ALA A 112 7.08 -6.13 -6.83
N LEU A 113 6.02 -5.30 -6.81
CA LEU A 113 5.89 -4.14 -5.94
C LEU A 113 6.04 -4.52 -4.46
N MET A 114 5.32 -5.56 -4.04
CA MET A 114 5.39 -6.05 -2.66
C MET A 114 6.78 -6.58 -2.30
N ARG A 115 7.42 -7.40 -3.14
CA ARG A 115 8.79 -7.89 -2.88
C ARG A 115 9.77 -6.74 -2.70
N ARG A 116 9.76 -5.77 -3.60
CA ARG A 116 10.62 -4.60 -3.49
C ARG A 116 10.37 -3.84 -2.18
N SER A 117 9.12 -3.60 -1.82
CA SER A 117 8.79 -2.91 -0.57
C SER A 117 9.26 -3.68 0.67
N LEU A 118 9.08 -5.00 0.70
CA LEU A 118 9.54 -5.85 1.80
C LEU A 118 11.07 -5.84 1.93
N ASP A 119 11.79 -5.85 0.81
CA ASP A 119 13.25 -5.80 0.80
C ASP A 119 13.78 -4.48 1.38
N ASP A 120 13.11 -3.36 1.10
CA ASP A 120 13.48 -2.05 1.63
C ASP A 120 13.00 -1.85 3.09
N MET A 121 11.90 -2.49 3.52
CA MET A 121 11.41 -2.43 4.91
C MET A 121 12.28 -3.19 5.91
N ARG A 122 12.96 -4.27 5.49
CA ARG A 122 13.83 -5.06 6.37
C ARG A 122 14.99 -4.23 6.95
N PRO A 123 15.81 -3.54 6.14
CA PRO A 123 16.91 -2.73 6.68
C PRO A 123 16.41 -1.53 7.50
N LEU A 124 15.16 -1.08 7.31
CA LEU A 124 14.53 -0.07 8.17
C LEU A 124 14.16 -0.62 9.56
N GLY A 125 14.38 -1.92 9.81
CA GLY A 125 14.11 -2.57 11.08
C GLY A 125 12.62 -2.84 11.32
N CYS A 126 11.79 -2.88 10.26
CA CYS A 126 10.39 -3.27 10.41
C CYS A 126 10.29 -4.72 10.89
N SER A 127 9.65 -4.91 12.04
CA SER A 127 9.44 -6.24 12.65
C SER A 127 8.20 -6.94 12.08
N ARG A 128 7.30 -6.19 11.44
CA ARG A 128 6.05 -6.70 10.86
C ARG A 128 5.51 -5.78 9.79
N VAL A 129 4.92 -6.37 8.77
CA VAL A 129 4.16 -5.65 7.73
C VAL A 129 2.72 -6.10 7.81
N LEU A 130 1.79 -5.15 7.84
CA LEU A 130 0.35 -5.37 7.93
C LEU A 130 -0.33 -4.79 6.68
N LEU A 131 -1.45 -5.38 6.31
CA LEU A 131 -2.34 -4.88 5.27
C LEU A 131 -3.75 -5.46 5.43
N HIS A 132 -4.74 -4.82 4.82
CA HIS A 132 -6.06 -5.40 4.59
C HIS A 132 -6.12 -5.93 3.16
N ALA A 133 -6.30 -7.24 3.02
CA ALA A 133 -6.37 -7.89 1.72
C ALA A 133 -7.80 -7.88 1.17
N SER A 134 -7.97 -7.47 -0.10
CA SER A 134 -9.18 -7.78 -0.83
C SER A 134 -9.21 -9.27 -1.21
N VAL A 135 -10.39 -9.79 -1.51
CA VAL A 135 -10.54 -11.18 -1.99
C VAL A 135 -9.63 -11.46 -3.20
N MET A 136 -9.51 -10.50 -4.11
CA MET A 136 -8.65 -10.65 -5.30
C MET A 136 -7.14 -10.53 -4.96
N GLY A 137 -6.79 -9.80 -3.90
CA GLY A 137 -5.41 -9.58 -3.49
C GLY A 137 -4.85 -10.70 -2.59
N SER A 138 -5.70 -11.39 -1.81
CA SER A 138 -5.27 -12.43 -0.87
C SER A 138 -4.28 -13.43 -1.45
N PRO A 139 -4.50 -14.03 -2.65
CA PRO A 139 -3.56 -15.01 -3.19
C PRO A 139 -2.14 -14.44 -3.44
N VAL A 140 -2.04 -13.13 -3.75
CA VAL A 140 -0.74 -12.46 -3.93
C VAL A 140 0.01 -12.42 -2.60
N TYR A 141 -0.67 -12.03 -1.54
CA TYR A 141 -0.06 -11.87 -0.21
C TYR A 141 0.26 -13.22 0.43
N GLU A 142 -0.63 -14.19 0.32
CA GLU A 142 -0.39 -15.57 0.77
C GLU A 142 0.84 -16.18 0.09
N GLY A 143 0.98 -15.98 -1.23
CA GLY A 143 2.15 -16.42 -2.00
C GLY A 143 3.46 -15.71 -1.60
N LEU A 144 3.39 -14.60 -0.85
CA LEU A 144 4.52 -13.87 -0.28
C LEU A 144 4.78 -14.22 1.20
N GLY A 145 3.99 -15.11 1.78
CA GLY A 145 4.13 -15.56 3.18
C GLY A 145 3.33 -14.73 4.19
N PHE A 146 2.39 -13.89 3.75
CA PHE A 146 1.47 -13.25 4.67
C PHE A 146 0.48 -14.27 5.25
N ASN A 147 0.19 -14.13 6.53
CA ASN A 147 -0.75 -14.96 7.26
C ASN A 147 -1.81 -14.11 7.93
N ALA A 148 -2.97 -14.69 8.19
CA ALA A 148 -4.01 -14.06 8.97
C ALA A 148 -3.50 -13.68 10.37
N THR A 149 -3.96 -12.54 10.87
CA THR A 149 -3.67 -12.07 12.24
C THR A 149 -4.77 -12.51 13.20
N ASN A 150 -4.63 -12.14 14.48
CA ASN A 150 -5.64 -12.31 15.52
C ASN A 150 -6.61 -11.11 15.63
N GLU A 151 -6.64 -10.23 14.64
CA GLU A 151 -7.58 -9.12 14.59
C GLU A 151 -8.99 -9.64 14.28
N LEU A 152 -9.97 -9.17 15.05
CA LEU A 152 -11.39 -9.51 14.89
C LEU A 152 -12.14 -8.25 14.48
N LYS A 153 -13.16 -8.42 13.65
CA LYS A 153 -14.04 -7.36 13.14
C LYS A 153 -15.48 -7.64 13.56
N LEU A 154 -16.18 -6.60 14.01
CA LEU A 154 -17.62 -6.60 14.20
C LEU A 154 -18.21 -5.36 13.51
N ASP A 155 -19.06 -5.55 12.53
CA ASP A 155 -19.80 -4.46 11.91
C ASP A 155 -20.98 -4.06 12.82
N LEU A 156 -21.05 -2.78 13.20
CA LEU A 156 -22.09 -2.24 14.09
C LEU A 156 -23.25 -1.59 13.32
N VAL A 157 -23.09 -1.46 12.01
CA VAL A 157 -24.12 -0.96 11.09
C VAL A 157 -24.29 -1.98 9.97
N ALA A 158 -25.53 -2.16 9.54
CA ALA A 158 -25.86 -3.06 8.44
C ALA A 158 -25.66 -2.37 7.08
#